data_7338ec30ed0b0214758cbb47e574984e
#
_entry.id   7338ec30ed0b0214758cbb47e574984e
#
_cell.length_a   1.000
_cell.length_b   1.000
_cell.length_c   1.000
_cell.angle_alpha   90.00
_cell.angle_beta   90.00
_cell.angle_gamma   90.00
#
_symmetry.space_group_name_H-M   'P 1'
#
loop_
_entity.id
_entity.type
_entity.pdbx_description
1 polymer ?
#
loop_
_entity_poly.entity_id
_entity_poly.type
_entity_poly.pdbx_seq_one_letter_code
_entity_poly.pdbx_strand_id
1 'polypeptide(L)'
;LQSASVSGVFDQAVTLSGGVYEGEPAAVDASSRPRLVLWAPTLHFGDIDGAEGNEAVAVLSSTSGGSGEFVHVAVFGVRDGALVNVGTAPVGDRTRLQSLWLERGKILMDVIEAGPDDAACCPTQVARKTYAMEGGALKQLSSEVRGMLALSMLAANEWQLVEIDGQPLPAGAEAPLIHFENDKVRGFSGCNRFTAPVKETKPGEIDIGPAAGTKMACPQPQMDLEQRFLTQLDAVNRYSYLAGQLALSWQGADQAGVLVFRK
;
A
#
# COMPACT_ATOMS: atom_id res chain seq x y z
N LEU A 1 5.75 1.67 -17.57
CA LEU A 1 4.72 0.63 -17.34
C LEU A 1 3.28 1.16 -17.44
N GLN A 2 3.06 2.45 -17.37
CA GLN A 2 1.69 3.03 -17.40
C GLN A 2 0.89 2.69 -18.67
N SER A 3 1.53 2.23 -19.75
CA SER A 3 0.89 1.78 -20.99
C SER A 3 1.27 0.33 -21.33
N ALA A 4 1.68 -0.46 -20.33
CA ALA A 4 2.09 -1.84 -20.55
C ALA A 4 0.89 -2.75 -20.83
N SER A 5 1.11 -3.78 -21.66
CA SER A 5 0.20 -4.91 -21.76
C SER A 5 0.48 -5.90 -20.63
N VAL A 6 -0.57 -6.38 -19.97
CA VAL A 6 -0.51 -7.32 -18.84
C VAL A 6 -1.30 -8.56 -19.16
N SER A 7 -0.69 -9.72 -18.99
CA SER A 7 -1.30 -11.04 -19.16
C SER A 7 -1.37 -11.80 -17.83
N GLY A 8 -2.19 -12.84 -17.75
CA GLY A 8 -2.28 -13.71 -16.57
C GLY A 8 -3.09 -13.15 -15.40
N VAL A 9 -3.83 -12.05 -15.61
CA VAL A 9 -4.79 -11.49 -14.64
C VAL A 9 -6.23 -11.78 -15.07
N PHE A 10 -6.53 -11.55 -16.32
CA PHE A 10 -7.82 -11.87 -16.97
C PHE A 10 -7.62 -12.94 -18.03
N ASP A 11 -8.70 -13.46 -18.59
CA ASP A 11 -8.67 -14.49 -19.66
C ASP A 11 -7.86 -14.03 -20.90
N GLN A 12 -7.83 -12.72 -21.12
CA GLN A 12 -7.04 -12.10 -22.19
C GLN A 12 -6.09 -11.06 -21.63
N ALA A 13 -5.00 -10.80 -22.35
CA ALA A 13 -4.10 -9.70 -22.04
C ALA A 13 -4.82 -8.36 -22.16
N VAL A 14 -4.56 -7.45 -21.24
CA VAL A 14 -5.15 -6.11 -21.20
C VAL A 14 -4.06 -5.05 -21.21
N THR A 15 -4.32 -3.90 -21.82
CA THR A 15 -3.36 -2.80 -21.90
C THR A 15 -3.77 -1.68 -20.94
N LEU A 16 -2.82 -1.26 -20.09
CA LEU A 16 -3.00 -0.13 -19.20
C LEU A 16 -3.01 1.20 -19.97
N SER A 17 -3.78 2.15 -19.50
CA SER A 17 -3.74 3.55 -19.91
C SER A 17 -3.58 4.43 -18.68
N GLY A 18 -2.46 5.14 -18.57
CA GLY A 18 -2.14 5.88 -17.34
C GLY A 18 -1.98 5.01 -16.10
N GLY A 19 -1.62 3.72 -16.27
CA GLY A 19 -1.50 2.77 -15.16
C GLY A 19 -2.81 2.07 -14.76
N VAL A 20 -3.89 2.29 -15.49
CA VAL A 20 -5.22 1.71 -15.21
C VAL A 20 -5.76 1.06 -16.48
N TYR A 21 -6.38 -0.10 -16.33
CA TYR A 21 -7.29 -0.67 -17.33
C TYR A 21 -8.69 -0.73 -16.71
N GLU A 22 -9.68 -0.40 -17.51
CA GLU A 22 -11.10 -0.54 -17.18
C GLU A 22 -11.81 -1.24 -18.34
N GLY A 23 -12.39 -2.40 -18.04
CA GLY A 23 -13.09 -3.22 -19.03
C GLY A 23 -14.57 -2.86 -19.15
N GLU A 24 -15.25 -3.56 -20.06
CA GLU A 24 -16.70 -3.42 -20.20
C GLU A 24 -17.44 -4.08 -19.02
N PRO A 25 -18.58 -3.54 -18.60
CA PRO A 25 -19.37 -4.15 -17.55
C PRO A 25 -19.88 -5.52 -17.98
N ALA A 26 -20.01 -6.45 -17.01
CA ALA A 26 -20.48 -7.82 -17.27
C ALA A 26 -21.95 -7.90 -17.77
N ALA A 27 -22.74 -6.85 -17.53
CA ALA A 27 -24.11 -6.71 -18.00
C ALA A 27 -24.40 -5.26 -18.40
N VAL A 28 -25.35 -5.05 -19.32
CA VAL A 28 -25.66 -3.73 -19.91
C VAL A 28 -25.98 -2.65 -18.86
N ASP A 29 -26.56 -3.03 -17.73
CA ASP A 29 -26.94 -2.10 -16.64
C ASP A 29 -26.02 -2.21 -15.40
N ALA A 30 -24.92 -2.95 -15.49
CA ALA A 30 -23.99 -3.07 -14.36
C ALA A 30 -23.12 -1.81 -14.24
N SER A 31 -23.10 -1.22 -13.06
CA SER A 31 -22.25 -0.05 -12.76
C SER A 31 -20.78 -0.43 -12.51
N SER A 32 -20.53 -1.69 -12.13
CA SER A 32 -19.20 -2.20 -11.82
C SER A 32 -18.52 -2.82 -13.04
N ARG A 33 -17.24 -2.55 -13.22
CA ARG A 33 -16.42 -2.98 -14.36
C ARG A 33 -15.20 -3.75 -13.89
N PRO A 34 -14.69 -4.71 -14.67
CA PRO A 34 -13.35 -5.24 -14.46
C PRO A 34 -12.33 -4.11 -14.50
N ARG A 35 -11.42 -4.09 -13.54
CA ARG A 35 -10.40 -3.05 -13.44
C ARG A 35 -9.06 -3.65 -13.04
N LEU A 36 -7.97 -3.11 -13.60
CA LEU A 36 -6.60 -3.42 -13.22
C LEU A 36 -5.87 -2.11 -12.95
N VAL A 37 -5.17 -2.02 -11.82
CA VAL A 37 -4.46 -0.81 -11.40
C VAL A 37 -3.02 -1.14 -11.07
N LEU A 38 -2.09 -0.40 -11.66
CA LEU A 38 -0.66 -0.44 -11.33
C LEU A 38 -0.40 0.37 -10.05
N TRP A 39 0.21 -0.26 -9.06
CA TRP A 39 0.67 0.43 -7.85
C TRP A 39 2.05 1.04 -8.10
N ALA A 40 2.09 2.23 -8.66
CA ALA A 40 3.33 2.90 -9.05
C ALA A 40 4.41 3.00 -7.95
N PRO A 41 4.08 3.20 -6.65
CA PRO A 41 5.08 3.22 -5.59
C PRO A 41 5.83 1.90 -5.37
N THR A 42 5.36 0.79 -5.97
CA THR A 42 5.93 -0.56 -5.77
C THR A 42 6.93 -0.98 -6.83
N LEU A 43 7.35 -0.07 -7.71
CA LEU A 43 8.29 -0.39 -8.79
C LEU A 43 9.69 -0.67 -8.25
N HIS A 44 10.23 -1.84 -8.60
CA HIS A 44 11.60 -2.26 -8.34
C HIS A 44 12.25 -2.74 -9.64
N PHE A 45 13.57 -2.63 -9.72
CA PHE A 45 14.33 -3.03 -10.90
C PHE A 45 15.46 -3.97 -10.51
N GLY A 46 15.62 -5.07 -11.22
CA GLY A 46 16.69 -6.05 -11.01
C GLY A 46 16.60 -7.21 -12.00
N ASP A 47 17.66 -7.97 -12.09
CA ASP A 47 17.70 -9.21 -12.87
C ASP A 47 16.85 -10.30 -12.19
N ILE A 48 15.74 -10.65 -12.82
CA ILE A 48 14.75 -11.62 -12.30
C ILE A 48 14.71 -12.90 -13.14
N ASP A 49 14.95 -12.82 -14.43
CA ASP A 49 14.83 -13.96 -15.34
C ASP A 49 16.16 -14.51 -15.86
N GLY A 50 17.29 -13.87 -15.49
CA GLY A 50 18.63 -14.24 -15.91
C GLY A 50 18.96 -13.86 -17.36
N ALA A 51 18.09 -13.10 -18.03
CA ALA A 51 18.37 -12.55 -19.36
C ALA A 51 19.17 -11.25 -19.26
N GLU A 52 19.67 -10.75 -20.41
CA GLU A 52 20.38 -9.48 -20.42
C GLU A 52 19.45 -8.32 -20.06
N GLY A 53 19.84 -7.53 -19.08
CA GLY A 53 19.12 -6.34 -18.60
C GLY A 53 18.44 -6.54 -17.25
N ASN A 54 17.81 -5.50 -16.75
CA ASN A 54 17.00 -5.54 -15.54
C ASN A 54 15.53 -5.53 -15.90
N GLU A 55 14.76 -6.38 -15.25
CA GLU A 55 13.31 -6.36 -15.30
C GLU A 55 12.76 -5.33 -14.32
N ALA A 56 11.58 -4.80 -14.67
CA ALA A 56 10.75 -4.04 -13.76
C ALA A 56 9.76 -4.98 -13.07
N VAL A 57 9.77 -4.99 -11.74
CA VAL A 57 8.79 -5.69 -10.90
C VAL A 57 7.78 -4.68 -10.42
N ALA A 58 6.50 -4.99 -10.58
CA ALA A 58 5.39 -4.14 -10.16
C ALA A 58 4.30 -4.95 -9.45
N VAL A 59 3.55 -4.30 -8.57
CA VAL A 59 2.34 -4.85 -7.98
C VAL A 59 1.12 -4.24 -8.65
N LEU A 60 0.12 -5.07 -8.89
CA LEU A 60 -1.13 -4.71 -9.55
C LEU A 60 -2.29 -5.13 -8.64
N SER A 61 -3.37 -4.36 -8.61
CA SER A 61 -4.65 -4.82 -8.06
C SER A 61 -5.69 -4.96 -9.16
N SER A 62 -6.52 -6.00 -9.07
CA SER A 62 -7.61 -6.24 -10.00
C SER A 62 -8.94 -6.47 -9.28
N THR A 63 -10.01 -6.12 -9.96
CA THR A 63 -11.38 -6.52 -9.61
C THR A 63 -12.09 -6.97 -10.87
N SER A 64 -12.96 -7.97 -10.74
CA SER A 64 -13.82 -8.41 -11.84
C SER A 64 -15.18 -7.68 -11.86
N GLY A 65 -15.29 -6.55 -11.14
CA GLY A 65 -16.54 -5.81 -10.98
C GLY A 65 -17.37 -6.23 -9.77
N GLY A 66 -16.89 -7.16 -8.95
CA GLY A 66 -17.45 -7.52 -7.64
C GLY A 66 -16.72 -6.81 -6.49
N SER A 67 -16.96 -7.27 -5.25
CA SER A 67 -16.32 -6.75 -4.03
C SER A 67 -14.91 -7.32 -3.77
N GLY A 68 -14.43 -8.28 -4.55
CA GLY A 68 -13.10 -8.86 -4.45
C GLY A 68 -12.04 -7.90 -5.00
N GLU A 69 -10.91 -7.80 -4.30
CA GLU A 69 -9.71 -7.09 -4.75
C GLU A 69 -8.54 -8.09 -4.77
N PHE A 70 -8.09 -8.45 -5.95
CA PHE A 70 -7.02 -9.44 -6.11
C PHE A 70 -5.71 -8.73 -6.41
N VAL A 71 -4.68 -9.06 -5.63
CA VAL A 71 -3.34 -8.49 -5.79
C VAL A 71 -2.48 -9.47 -6.58
N HIS A 72 -1.69 -8.93 -7.49
CA HIS A 72 -0.77 -9.65 -8.37
C HIS A 72 0.61 -9.01 -8.32
N VAL A 73 1.64 -9.82 -8.52
CA VAL A 73 3.00 -9.36 -8.83
C VAL A 73 3.29 -9.66 -10.29
N ALA A 74 3.83 -8.67 -11.01
CA ALA A 74 4.14 -8.78 -12.43
C ALA A 74 5.56 -8.34 -12.72
N VAL A 75 6.19 -9.03 -13.67
CA VAL A 75 7.55 -8.77 -14.15
C VAL A 75 7.48 -8.32 -15.60
N PHE A 76 8.20 -7.26 -15.92
CA PHE A 76 8.27 -6.67 -17.26
C PHE A 76 9.72 -6.55 -17.68
N GLY A 77 10.03 -7.03 -18.86
CA GLY A 77 11.36 -6.93 -19.48
C GLY A 77 11.29 -6.25 -20.84
N VAL A 78 12.45 -5.87 -21.37
CA VAL A 78 12.57 -5.42 -22.76
C VAL A 78 13.04 -6.60 -23.60
N ARG A 79 12.28 -6.94 -24.66
CA ARG A 79 12.62 -8.01 -25.62
C ARG A 79 12.46 -7.43 -27.02
N ASP A 80 13.51 -7.53 -27.81
CA ASP A 80 13.57 -6.98 -29.19
C ASP A 80 13.19 -5.49 -29.25
N GLY A 81 13.59 -4.73 -28.24
CA GLY A 81 13.30 -3.30 -28.11
C GLY A 81 11.87 -2.95 -27.64
N ALA A 82 11.03 -3.94 -27.38
CA ALA A 82 9.66 -3.76 -26.90
C ALA A 82 9.53 -4.14 -25.42
N LEU A 83 8.72 -3.38 -24.70
CA LEU A 83 8.33 -3.71 -23.33
C LEU A 83 7.32 -4.87 -23.35
N VAL A 84 7.64 -5.96 -22.65
CA VAL A 84 6.78 -7.15 -22.56
C VAL A 84 6.55 -7.54 -21.11
N ASN A 85 5.38 -8.06 -20.79
CA ASN A 85 5.11 -8.71 -19.53
C ASN A 85 5.66 -10.14 -19.59
N VAL A 86 6.74 -10.43 -18.87
CA VAL A 86 7.42 -11.73 -18.88
C VAL A 86 6.82 -12.72 -17.89
N GLY A 87 6.03 -12.25 -16.94
CA GLY A 87 5.33 -13.13 -16.00
C GLY A 87 4.43 -12.34 -15.04
N THR A 88 3.34 -12.97 -14.64
CA THR A 88 2.42 -12.46 -13.62
C THR A 88 2.00 -13.62 -12.72
N ALA A 89 1.95 -13.38 -11.41
CA ALA A 89 1.52 -14.36 -10.42
C ALA A 89 0.57 -13.73 -9.39
N PRO A 90 -0.43 -14.49 -8.89
CA PRO A 90 -1.33 -14.01 -7.85
C PRO A 90 -0.57 -13.86 -6.52
N VAL A 91 -0.90 -12.81 -5.77
CA VAL A 91 -0.45 -12.60 -4.39
C VAL A 91 -1.55 -12.98 -3.40
N GLY A 92 -2.80 -12.57 -3.66
CA GLY A 92 -3.95 -12.95 -2.85
C GLY A 92 -5.15 -12.01 -2.99
N ASP A 93 -6.27 -12.41 -2.35
CA ASP A 93 -7.47 -11.57 -2.24
C ASP A 93 -7.31 -10.60 -1.07
N ARG A 94 -7.59 -9.33 -1.30
CA ARG A 94 -7.51 -8.21 -0.32
C ARG A 94 -6.18 -8.13 0.45
N THR A 95 -5.13 -8.69 -0.13
CA THR A 95 -3.79 -8.68 0.44
C THR A 95 -3.23 -7.25 0.45
N ARG A 96 -2.61 -6.83 1.56
CA ARG A 96 -1.97 -5.53 1.68
C ARG A 96 -0.47 -5.69 1.59
N LEU A 97 0.17 -5.01 0.65
CA LEU A 97 1.63 -5.01 0.53
C LEU A 97 2.24 -4.16 1.64
N GLN A 98 3.10 -4.75 2.46
CA GLN A 98 3.91 -4.06 3.45
C GLN A 98 5.27 -3.65 2.88
N SER A 99 5.95 -4.57 2.19
CA SER A 99 7.23 -4.33 1.54
C SER A 99 7.47 -5.29 0.38
N LEU A 100 8.28 -4.85 -0.58
CA LEU A 100 8.79 -5.64 -1.69
C LEU A 100 10.27 -5.35 -1.85
N TRP A 101 11.08 -6.39 -2.10
CA TRP A 101 12.49 -6.24 -2.48
C TRP A 101 12.92 -7.40 -3.37
N LEU A 102 14.05 -7.20 -4.02
CA LEU A 102 14.64 -8.18 -4.94
C LEU A 102 15.94 -8.73 -4.33
N GLU A 103 16.10 -10.04 -4.35
CA GLU A 103 17.29 -10.70 -3.84
C GLU A 103 17.61 -11.94 -4.69
N ARG A 104 18.79 -11.96 -5.34
CA ARG A 104 19.32 -13.12 -6.09
C ARG A 104 18.32 -13.71 -7.10
N GLY A 105 17.74 -12.85 -7.94
CA GLY A 105 16.75 -13.26 -8.95
C GLY A 105 15.38 -13.65 -8.37
N LYS A 106 15.11 -13.35 -7.10
CA LYS A 106 13.83 -13.61 -6.44
C LYS A 106 13.15 -12.31 -6.05
N ILE A 107 11.84 -12.35 -6.07
CA ILE A 107 10.98 -11.29 -5.54
C ILE A 107 10.50 -11.74 -4.16
N LEU A 108 10.80 -10.96 -3.14
CA LEU A 108 10.34 -11.18 -1.78
C LEU A 108 9.33 -10.10 -1.41
N MET A 109 8.23 -10.52 -0.81
CA MET A 109 7.15 -9.61 -0.40
C MET A 109 6.75 -9.95 1.04
N ASP A 110 6.74 -8.95 1.92
CA ASP A 110 6.00 -9.04 3.16
C ASP A 110 4.60 -8.45 2.93
N VAL A 111 3.60 -9.23 3.25
CA VAL A 111 2.20 -8.90 3.00
C VAL A 111 1.36 -9.11 4.25
N ILE A 112 0.24 -8.39 4.32
CA ILE A 112 -0.82 -8.66 5.28
C ILE A 112 -1.95 -9.34 4.53
N GLU A 113 -2.28 -10.55 4.92
CA GLU A 113 -3.35 -11.37 4.33
C GLU A 113 -4.35 -11.81 5.39
N ALA A 114 -5.51 -12.33 4.97
CA ALA A 114 -6.52 -12.80 5.90
C ALA A 114 -6.02 -14.05 6.65
N GLY A 115 -5.99 -13.97 7.97
CA GLY A 115 -5.80 -15.11 8.84
C GLY A 115 -7.11 -15.92 9.01
N PRO A 116 -7.05 -17.07 9.70
CA PRO A 116 -8.22 -17.96 9.85
C PRO A 116 -9.44 -17.30 10.52
N ASP A 117 -9.20 -16.34 11.40
CA ASP A 117 -10.24 -15.68 12.20
C ASP A 117 -10.52 -14.23 11.71
N ASP A 118 -9.90 -13.81 10.62
CA ASP A 118 -10.06 -12.46 10.12
C ASP A 118 -11.36 -12.27 9.34
N ALA A 119 -12.01 -11.13 9.54
CA ALA A 119 -13.04 -10.68 8.64
C ALA A 119 -12.43 -10.35 7.27
N ALA A 120 -13.16 -10.62 6.19
CA ALA A 120 -12.70 -10.41 4.82
C ALA A 120 -12.22 -8.97 4.52
N CYS A 121 -12.74 -7.95 5.24
CA CYS A 121 -12.32 -6.55 5.09
C CYS A 121 -10.93 -6.26 5.65
N CYS A 122 -10.47 -7.10 6.61
CA CYS A 122 -9.57 -6.59 7.62
C CYS A 122 -8.47 -7.63 7.95
N PRO A 123 -7.59 -7.92 6.98
CA PRO A 123 -6.53 -8.91 7.13
C PRO A 123 -5.52 -8.45 8.20
N THR A 124 -5.05 -9.41 9.01
CA THR A 124 -4.08 -9.14 10.07
C THR A 124 -2.89 -10.10 10.10
N GLN A 125 -2.93 -11.21 9.34
CA GLN A 125 -1.82 -12.15 9.30
C GLN A 125 -0.68 -11.63 8.43
N VAL A 126 0.52 -11.54 8.99
CA VAL A 126 1.75 -11.19 8.25
C VAL A 126 2.33 -12.45 7.63
N ALA A 127 2.56 -12.42 6.33
CA ALA A 127 3.22 -13.51 5.60
C ALA A 127 4.33 -13.00 4.71
N ARG A 128 5.41 -13.80 4.57
CA ARG A 128 6.44 -13.59 3.57
C ARG A 128 6.21 -14.51 2.39
N LYS A 129 6.07 -13.92 1.20
CA LYS A 129 5.93 -14.64 -0.06
C LYS A 129 7.18 -14.46 -0.91
N THR A 130 7.64 -15.55 -1.52
CA THR A 130 8.81 -15.56 -2.41
C THR A 130 8.37 -16.03 -3.79
N TYR A 131 8.78 -15.28 -4.81
CA TYR A 131 8.51 -15.60 -6.21
C TYR A 131 9.82 -15.66 -7.00
N ALA A 132 9.85 -16.48 -8.06
CA ALA A 132 10.93 -16.51 -9.04
C ALA A 132 10.42 -16.96 -10.41
N MET A 133 11.21 -16.70 -11.45
CA MET A 133 10.96 -17.25 -12.77
C MET A 133 11.37 -18.72 -12.80
N GLU A 134 10.44 -19.61 -13.12
CA GLU A 134 10.67 -21.05 -13.30
C GLU A 134 9.99 -21.57 -14.57
N GLY A 135 10.78 -22.10 -15.49
CA GLY A 135 10.26 -22.62 -16.75
C GLY A 135 9.55 -21.56 -17.62
N GLY A 136 10.00 -20.31 -17.56
CA GLY A 136 9.44 -19.19 -18.33
C GLY A 136 8.17 -18.59 -17.72
N ALA A 137 7.79 -18.96 -16.49
CA ALA A 137 6.64 -18.40 -15.78
C ALA A 137 7.03 -17.89 -14.39
N LEU A 138 6.40 -16.81 -13.94
CA LEU A 138 6.56 -16.33 -12.57
C LEU A 138 5.75 -17.22 -11.62
N LYS A 139 6.41 -17.82 -10.64
CA LYS A 139 5.80 -18.75 -9.69
C LYS A 139 6.05 -18.34 -8.25
N GLN A 140 5.07 -18.57 -7.39
CA GLN A 140 5.26 -18.51 -5.95
C GLN A 140 6.02 -19.75 -5.48
N LEU A 141 7.18 -19.55 -4.86
CA LEU A 141 8.04 -20.62 -4.32
C LEU A 141 7.66 -20.97 -2.89
N SER A 142 7.31 -19.96 -2.09
CA SER A 142 6.90 -20.13 -0.68
C SER A 142 5.93 -19.06 -0.23
N SER A 143 5.16 -19.40 0.83
CA SER A 143 4.44 -18.48 1.67
C SER A 143 4.63 -18.90 3.12
N GLU A 144 5.19 -18.01 3.93
CA GLU A 144 5.55 -18.30 5.32
C GLU A 144 4.85 -17.30 6.23
N VAL A 145 4.01 -17.78 7.14
CA VAL A 145 3.41 -16.94 8.18
C VAL A 145 4.50 -16.46 9.13
N ARG A 146 4.55 -15.15 9.36
CA ARG A 146 5.55 -14.48 10.20
C ARG A 146 4.96 -13.99 11.52
N GLY A 147 3.66 -14.01 11.68
CA GLY A 147 2.93 -13.57 12.86
C GLY A 147 1.69 -12.78 12.51
N MET A 148 1.29 -11.92 13.42
CA MET A 148 0.16 -11.01 13.24
C MET A 148 0.66 -9.58 13.11
N LEU A 149 -0.10 -8.73 12.45
CA LEU A 149 0.13 -7.29 12.38
C LEU A 149 0.21 -6.72 13.79
N ALA A 150 1.27 -5.99 14.09
CA ALA A 150 1.53 -5.45 15.42
C ALA A 150 2.06 -4.00 15.33
N LEU A 151 1.61 -3.16 16.24
CA LEU A 151 2.01 -1.74 16.32
C LEU A 151 3.54 -1.58 16.39
N SER A 152 4.23 -2.52 17.04
CA SER A 152 5.70 -2.53 17.12
C SER A 152 6.41 -2.57 15.76
N MET A 153 5.74 -3.06 14.72
CA MET A 153 6.28 -3.06 13.36
C MET A 153 6.43 -1.66 12.78
N LEU A 154 5.68 -0.68 13.29
CA LEU A 154 5.74 0.71 12.86
C LEU A 154 6.93 1.47 13.45
N ALA A 155 7.48 0.99 14.59
CA ALA A 155 8.55 1.65 15.33
C ALA A 155 9.90 1.65 14.59
N ALA A 156 10.09 0.80 13.59
CA ALA A 156 11.34 0.69 12.86
C ALA A 156 11.60 1.88 11.89
N ASN A 157 10.58 2.70 11.63
CA ASN A 157 10.65 3.76 10.63
C ASN A 157 10.13 5.09 11.19
N GLU A 158 10.61 6.18 10.58
CA GLU A 158 9.95 7.47 10.60
C GLU A 158 9.02 7.53 9.38
N TRP A 159 7.81 8.03 9.59
CA TRP A 159 6.76 8.03 8.59
C TRP A 159 6.39 9.45 8.20
N GLN A 160 6.59 9.81 6.92
CA GLN A 160 6.23 11.10 6.36
C GLN A 160 4.87 11.05 5.71
N LEU A 161 3.95 11.93 6.12
CA LEU A 161 2.63 12.07 5.51
C LEU A 161 2.77 12.51 4.04
N VAL A 162 2.07 11.83 3.15
CA VAL A 162 2.07 12.14 1.70
C VAL A 162 0.69 12.47 1.16
N GLU A 163 -0.36 11.99 1.84
CA GLU A 163 -1.73 12.12 1.37
C GLU A 163 -2.73 12.14 2.54
N ILE A 164 -3.76 12.92 2.43
CA ILE A 164 -4.91 12.98 3.33
C ILE A 164 -6.18 12.77 2.51
N ASP A 165 -6.90 11.66 2.75
CA ASP A 165 -8.19 11.36 2.14
C ASP A 165 -8.17 11.39 0.59
N GLY A 166 -7.13 10.80 -0.02
CA GLY A 166 -6.96 10.75 -1.47
C GLY A 166 -6.45 12.06 -2.09
N GLN A 167 -6.07 13.06 -1.27
CA GLN A 167 -5.58 14.33 -1.75
C GLN A 167 -4.12 14.55 -1.33
N PRO A 168 -3.25 15.01 -2.22
CA PRO A 168 -1.89 15.38 -1.87
C PRO A 168 -1.87 16.57 -0.90
N LEU A 169 -0.75 16.72 -0.19
CA LEU A 169 -0.56 17.84 0.73
C LEU A 169 -0.54 19.19 -0.03
N PRO A 170 -0.92 20.28 0.62
CA PRO A 170 -0.82 21.61 0.04
C PRO A 170 0.61 21.93 -0.42
N ALA A 171 0.72 22.53 -1.60
CA ALA A 171 2.02 22.92 -2.15
C ALA A 171 2.76 23.88 -1.22
N GLY A 172 4.04 23.59 -0.92
CA GLY A 172 4.88 24.41 -0.05
C GLY A 172 4.66 24.21 1.45
N ALA A 173 3.71 23.36 1.86
CA ALA A 173 3.57 22.97 3.26
C ALA A 173 4.64 21.93 3.63
N GLU A 174 5.21 22.07 4.83
CA GLU A 174 6.10 21.05 5.39
C GLU A 174 5.28 19.84 5.82
N ALA A 175 5.68 18.66 5.34
CA ALA A 175 4.92 17.44 5.56
C ALA A 175 5.01 16.98 7.03
N PRO A 176 3.88 16.62 7.67
CA PRO A 176 3.90 15.97 8.96
C PRO A 176 4.74 14.68 8.97
N LEU A 177 5.43 14.47 10.09
CA LEU A 177 6.26 13.28 10.37
C LEU A 177 5.77 12.63 11.65
N ILE A 178 5.68 11.31 11.67
CA ILE A 178 5.35 10.54 12.86
C ILE A 178 6.34 9.41 13.09
N HIS A 179 6.56 9.11 14.34
CA HIS A 179 7.34 7.97 14.81
C HIS A 179 6.61 7.29 15.97
N PHE A 180 6.45 5.97 15.87
CA PHE A 180 5.87 5.15 16.94
C PHE A 180 6.97 4.65 17.85
N GLU A 181 6.79 4.83 19.16
CA GLU A 181 7.76 4.41 20.15
C GLU A 181 7.02 3.94 21.42
N ASN A 182 7.08 2.63 21.68
CA ASN A 182 6.35 1.99 22.78
C ASN A 182 4.84 2.33 22.74
N ASP A 183 4.38 3.09 23.73
CA ASP A 183 3.00 3.51 23.95
C ASP A 183 2.71 4.95 23.44
N LYS A 184 3.57 5.50 22.59
CA LYS A 184 3.45 6.87 22.09
C LYS A 184 3.67 6.97 20.59
N VAL A 185 2.96 7.91 19.98
CA VAL A 185 3.30 8.49 18.69
C VAL A 185 3.78 9.91 18.91
N ARG A 186 4.90 10.26 18.32
CA ARG A 186 5.50 11.60 18.38
C ARG A 186 5.91 12.05 17.02
N GLY A 187 6.06 13.35 16.82
CA GLY A 187 6.55 13.85 15.56
C GLY A 187 6.40 15.35 15.38
N PHE A 188 6.24 15.71 14.12
CA PHE A 188 6.03 17.06 13.64
C PHE A 188 4.71 17.12 12.87
N SER A 189 3.86 18.09 13.17
CA SER A 189 2.49 18.17 12.64
C SER A 189 2.33 19.08 11.41
N GLY A 190 3.47 19.58 10.88
CA GLY A 190 3.48 20.59 9.82
C GLY A 190 3.87 21.98 10.33
N CYS A 191 3.65 22.27 11.60
CA CYS A 191 4.06 23.50 12.27
C CYS A 191 4.70 23.22 13.63
N ASN A 192 4.12 22.36 14.42
CA ASN A 192 4.55 22.10 15.80
C ASN A 192 5.03 20.67 16.01
N ARG A 193 5.85 20.45 17.02
CA ARG A 193 6.17 19.12 17.53
C ARG A 193 5.05 18.66 18.45
N PHE A 194 4.71 17.37 18.39
CA PHE A 194 3.67 16.81 19.23
C PHE A 194 4.06 15.42 19.75
N THR A 195 3.33 14.99 20.77
CA THR A 195 3.30 13.61 21.26
C THR A 195 1.88 13.26 21.67
N ALA A 196 1.45 12.03 21.41
CA ALA A 196 0.16 11.49 21.80
C ALA A 196 0.34 10.07 22.33
N PRO A 197 -0.45 9.60 23.30
CA PRO A 197 -0.46 8.20 23.69
C PRO A 197 -1.05 7.36 22.54
N VAL A 198 -0.55 6.14 22.37
CA VAL A 198 -1.11 5.16 21.43
C VAL A 198 -1.21 3.80 22.10
N LYS A 199 -2.30 3.10 21.83
CA LYS A 199 -2.53 1.76 22.36
C LYS A 199 -3.05 0.86 21.24
N GLU A 200 -2.42 -0.28 21.04
CA GLU A 200 -2.98 -1.34 20.20
C GLU A 200 -4.07 -2.08 20.98
N THR A 201 -5.26 -2.18 20.41
CA THR A 201 -6.41 -2.88 21.01
C THR A 201 -6.52 -4.31 20.49
N LYS A 202 -6.24 -4.49 19.19
CA LYS A 202 -6.11 -5.76 18.48
C LYS A 202 -5.16 -5.57 17.29
N PRO A 203 -4.65 -6.64 16.67
CA PRO A 203 -3.88 -6.53 15.44
C PRO A 203 -4.58 -5.63 14.40
N GLY A 204 -3.90 -4.58 13.94
CA GLY A 204 -4.44 -3.60 13.00
C GLY A 204 -5.43 -2.57 13.58
N GLU A 205 -5.78 -2.64 14.87
CA GLU A 205 -6.64 -1.67 15.56
C GLU A 205 -5.86 -0.91 16.62
N ILE A 206 -5.92 0.41 16.58
CA ILE A 206 -5.24 1.30 17.53
C ILE A 206 -6.18 2.39 18.04
N ASP A 207 -5.85 2.90 19.20
CA ASP A 207 -6.45 4.10 19.80
C ASP A 207 -5.34 5.11 20.03
N ILE A 208 -5.46 6.30 19.42
CA ILE A 208 -4.52 7.41 19.58
C ILE A 208 -5.24 8.48 20.41
N GLY A 209 -4.72 8.78 21.58
CA GLY A 209 -5.30 9.81 22.44
C GLY A 209 -4.88 11.23 22.05
N PRO A 210 -5.38 12.22 22.78
CA PRO A 210 -5.16 13.64 22.50
C PRO A 210 -3.67 13.99 22.40
N ALA A 211 -3.32 14.71 21.33
CA ALA A 211 -1.97 15.19 21.11
C ALA A 211 -1.65 16.41 22.00
N ALA A 212 -0.50 16.36 22.67
CA ALA A 212 0.11 17.52 23.33
C ALA A 212 1.29 18.01 22.50
N GLY A 213 1.37 19.32 22.26
CA GLY A 213 2.41 19.88 21.39
C GLY A 213 2.85 21.28 21.76
N THR A 214 3.87 21.78 21.05
CA THR A 214 4.28 23.19 21.08
C THR A 214 3.19 24.06 20.46
N LYS A 215 3.26 25.37 20.67
CA LYS A 215 2.28 26.34 20.15
C LYS A 215 2.97 27.48 19.43
N MET A 216 3.72 27.16 18.39
CA MET A 216 4.29 28.16 17.49
C MET A 216 3.22 28.63 16.49
N ALA A 217 3.28 29.90 16.09
CA ALA A 217 2.49 30.42 14.99
C ALA A 217 3.25 30.20 13.67
N CYS A 218 2.60 29.56 12.71
CA CYS A 218 3.12 29.34 11.37
C CYS A 218 2.22 30.05 10.33
N PRO A 219 2.67 30.17 9.08
CA PRO A 219 1.81 30.64 7.99
C PRO A 219 0.51 29.80 7.88
N GLN A 220 -0.57 30.45 7.46
CA GLN A 220 -1.91 29.85 7.45
C GLN A 220 -2.01 28.46 6.78
N PRO A 221 -1.43 28.17 5.60
CA PRO A 221 -1.52 26.85 5.00
C PRO A 221 -0.96 25.72 5.88
N GLN A 222 0.08 26.02 6.68
CA GLN A 222 0.68 25.04 7.60
C GLN A 222 -0.18 24.84 8.85
N MET A 223 -0.77 25.90 9.38
CA MET A 223 -1.67 25.81 10.54
C MET A 223 -2.95 25.04 10.20
N ASP A 224 -3.50 25.23 9.00
CA ASP A 224 -4.67 24.50 8.54
C ASP A 224 -4.35 23.00 8.35
N LEU A 225 -3.19 22.71 7.77
CA LEU A 225 -2.69 21.33 7.64
C LEU A 225 -2.50 20.67 9.01
N GLU A 226 -1.84 21.35 9.94
CA GLU A 226 -1.63 20.85 11.31
C GLU A 226 -2.96 20.54 12.00
N GLN A 227 -3.89 21.49 11.98
CA GLN A 227 -5.20 21.31 12.63
C GLN A 227 -5.95 20.10 12.04
N ARG A 228 -6.00 20.00 10.71
CA ARG A 228 -6.64 18.88 10.03
C ARG A 228 -5.96 17.57 10.39
N PHE A 229 -4.61 17.52 10.30
CA PHE A 229 -3.83 16.34 10.59
C PHE A 229 -4.02 15.85 12.04
N LEU A 230 -3.91 16.74 13.04
CA LEU A 230 -4.04 16.36 14.44
C LEU A 230 -5.49 15.94 14.79
N THR A 231 -6.49 16.58 14.20
CA THR A 231 -7.91 16.20 14.37
C THR A 231 -8.17 14.79 13.81
N GLN A 232 -7.62 14.48 12.64
CA GLN A 232 -7.78 13.15 12.04
C GLN A 232 -6.94 12.10 12.75
N LEU A 233 -5.74 12.45 13.21
CA LEU A 233 -4.88 11.56 13.98
C LEU A 233 -5.53 11.09 15.29
N ASP A 234 -6.21 11.99 16.00
CA ASP A 234 -6.98 11.68 17.23
C ASP A 234 -8.17 10.73 16.96
N ALA A 235 -8.69 10.72 15.73
CA ALA A 235 -9.78 9.85 15.30
C ALA A 235 -9.32 8.53 14.65
N VAL A 236 -8.01 8.29 14.56
CA VAL A 236 -7.46 7.06 14.00
C VAL A 236 -7.83 5.87 14.87
N ASN A 237 -8.40 4.84 14.23
CA ASN A 237 -8.81 3.61 14.89
C ASN A 237 -8.22 2.34 14.26
N ARG A 238 -7.58 2.45 13.08
CA ARG A 238 -6.96 1.32 12.39
C ARG A 238 -5.68 1.71 11.69
N TYR A 239 -4.78 0.74 11.54
CA TYR A 239 -3.60 0.87 10.70
C TYR A 239 -3.43 -0.36 9.82
N SER A 240 -2.87 -0.15 8.65
CA SER A 240 -2.55 -1.19 7.68
C SER A 240 -1.53 -0.65 6.68
N TYR A 241 -1.35 -1.35 5.57
CA TYR A 241 -0.49 -0.90 4.49
C TYR A 241 -1.28 -0.74 3.18
N LEU A 242 -0.90 0.25 2.40
CA LEU A 242 -1.41 0.51 1.06
C LEU A 242 -0.22 0.66 0.10
N ALA A 243 -0.03 -0.30 -0.80
CA ALA A 243 1.07 -0.28 -1.77
C ALA A 243 2.46 -0.03 -1.14
N GLY A 244 2.76 -0.63 0.02
CA GLY A 244 4.01 -0.45 0.75
C GLY A 244 4.08 0.79 1.65
N GLN A 245 3.06 1.63 1.63
CA GLN A 245 2.92 2.82 2.46
C GLN A 245 2.07 2.52 3.71
N LEU A 246 2.34 3.20 4.82
CA LEU A 246 1.49 3.10 6.01
C LEU A 246 0.19 3.85 5.80
N ALA A 247 -0.93 3.19 6.04
CA ALA A 247 -2.27 3.76 6.01
C ALA A 247 -2.86 3.78 7.43
N LEU A 248 -3.16 4.96 7.96
CA LEU A 248 -3.90 5.16 9.19
C LEU A 248 -5.33 5.55 8.85
N SER A 249 -6.28 4.67 9.10
CA SER A 249 -7.71 4.94 8.87
C SER A 249 -8.30 5.61 10.10
N TRP A 250 -9.06 6.66 9.88
CA TRP A 250 -9.75 7.41 10.91
C TRP A 250 -11.26 7.43 10.69
N GLN A 251 -12.01 7.55 11.76
CA GLN A 251 -13.48 7.62 11.71
C GLN A 251 -13.99 8.63 12.74
N GLY A 252 -14.56 9.72 12.24
CA GLY A 252 -15.31 10.69 13.02
C GLY A 252 -16.81 10.35 13.06
N ALA A 253 -17.64 11.32 13.54
CA ALA A 253 -19.07 11.11 13.67
C ALA A 253 -19.80 10.91 12.32
N ASP A 254 -19.44 11.70 11.31
CA ASP A 254 -20.12 11.72 10.00
C ASP A 254 -19.16 11.50 8.82
N GLN A 255 -17.88 11.35 9.09
CA GLN A 255 -16.84 11.25 8.07
C GLN A 255 -15.82 10.18 8.45
N ALA A 256 -15.24 9.57 7.44
CA ALA A 256 -14.12 8.66 7.58
C ALA A 256 -13.10 8.92 6.47
N GLY A 257 -11.86 8.57 6.70
CA GLY A 257 -10.81 8.75 5.72
C GLY A 257 -9.52 8.03 6.07
N VAL A 258 -8.45 8.39 5.38
CA VAL A 258 -7.15 7.76 5.54
C VAL A 258 -6.03 8.80 5.46
N LEU A 259 -5.06 8.65 6.35
CA LEU A 259 -3.77 9.32 6.30
C LEU A 259 -2.76 8.34 5.72
N VAL A 260 -2.08 8.69 4.63
CA VAL A 260 -1.10 7.82 3.97
C VAL A 260 0.30 8.38 4.18
N PHE A 261 1.22 7.51 4.60
CA PHE A 261 2.60 7.86 4.94
C PHE A 261 3.58 6.98 4.18
N ARG A 262 4.72 7.55 3.81
CA ARG A 262 5.89 6.82 3.31
C ARG A 262 7.02 6.79 4.36
N LYS A 263 7.95 5.85 4.18
CA LYS A 263 9.23 5.77 4.91
C LYS A 263 10.18 6.84 4.47
#